data_9f7dcb4380f86622806d94a3c4ee6944
#
_entry.id   9f7dcb4380f86622806d94a3c4ee6944
#
_cell.length_a   1.000
_cell.length_b   1.000
_cell.length_c   1.000
_cell.angle_alpha   90.00
_cell.angle_beta   90.00
_cell.angle_gamma   90.00
#
_symmetry.space_group_name_H-M   'P 1'
#
loop_
_entity.id
_entity.type
_entity.pdbx_description
1 polymer ?
#
loop_
_entity_poly.entity_id
_entity_poly.type
_entity_poly.pdbx_seq_one_letter_code
_entity_poly.pdbx_strand_id
1 'polypeptide(L)'
;MKKSKLALLAGVAAASTLFLAACGSSSNASKGTTYNYVYGTDPDSLNYLTSNRSTTSDITTNLVDGLFENDQYGNLVPALAEDWSVSKDGLTYTYKLRKDAKWYDSEGNEYADVTAQDFVTSLKYVADKKSDALYLVQNSVKGLDDYVNGKTKDFSTVGVKAVDDHTLQYTLNQPESFWNSKLTTATMMPVNEKFLESAGKDFGSVKPNGILYN
;
A
#
# COMPACT_ATOMS: atom_id res chain seq x y z
N MET A 1 45.47 49.66 -34.56
CA MET A 1 44.03 49.45 -34.21
C MET A 1 43.51 48.01 -34.30
N LYS A 2 44.27 47.04 -34.85
CA LYS A 2 43.78 45.62 -34.98
C LYS A 2 44.07 44.75 -33.72
N LYS A 3 45.09 45.08 -32.92
CA LYS A 3 45.48 44.29 -31.74
C LYS A 3 44.59 44.48 -30.49
N SER A 4 44.00 45.69 -30.34
CA SER A 4 43.08 45.93 -29.20
C SER A 4 41.70 45.26 -29.33
N LYS A 5 41.22 45.08 -30.55
CA LYS A 5 39.92 44.37 -30.80
C LYS A 5 40.04 42.87 -30.56
N LEU A 6 41.24 42.31 -30.82
CA LEU A 6 41.46 40.89 -30.57
C LEU A 6 41.54 40.55 -29.04
N ALA A 7 42.13 41.48 -28.27
CA ALA A 7 42.19 41.32 -26.80
C ALA A 7 40.80 41.44 -26.15
N LEU A 8 39.93 42.30 -26.70
CA LEU A 8 38.54 42.43 -26.19
C LEU A 8 37.69 41.22 -26.45
N LEU A 9 37.84 40.58 -27.62
CA LEU A 9 37.15 39.36 -27.99
C LEU A 9 37.62 38.16 -27.16
N ALA A 10 38.90 38.05 -26.84
CA ALA A 10 39.44 37.02 -25.99
C ALA A 10 38.97 37.15 -24.54
N GLY A 11 38.81 38.39 -24.03
CA GLY A 11 38.30 38.67 -22.70
C GLY A 11 36.82 38.28 -22.50
N VAL A 12 35.98 38.53 -23.52
CA VAL A 12 34.54 38.18 -23.50
C VAL A 12 34.35 36.67 -23.61
N ALA A 13 35.18 35.99 -24.41
CA ALA A 13 35.11 34.50 -24.53
C ALA A 13 35.57 33.81 -23.22
N ALA A 14 36.55 34.35 -22.49
CA ALA A 14 37.02 33.83 -21.21
C ALA A 14 36.02 34.08 -20.07
N ALA A 15 35.28 35.19 -20.09
CA ALA A 15 34.25 35.52 -19.10
C ALA A 15 33.00 34.64 -19.28
N SER A 16 32.62 34.32 -20.52
CA SER A 16 31.45 33.44 -20.80
C SER A 16 31.70 31.97 -20.40
N THR A 17 32.94 31.48 -20.41
CA THR A 17 33.24 30.11 -19.95
C THR A 17 33.19 29.96 -18.42
N LEU A 18 33.40 31.05 -17.66
CA LEU A 18 33.29 31.03 -16.20
C LEU A 18 31.82 30.97 -15.71
N PHE A 19 30.85 31.47 -16.48
CA PHE A 19 29.46 31.41 -16.15
C PHE A 19 28.83 30.01 -16.42
N LEU A 20 29.39 29.23 -17.35
CA LEU A 20 28.92 27.85 -17.59
C LEU A 20 29.46 26.87 -16.55
N ALA A 21 30.54 27.15 -15.88
CA ALA A 21 31.09 26.29 -14.82
C ALA A 21 30.31 26.38 -13.50
N ALA A 22 29.51 27.43 -13.30
CA ALA A 22 28.71 27.59 -12.08
C ALA A 22 27.44 26.72 -12.05
N CYS A 23 26.98 26.20 -13.20
CA CYS A 23 25.87 25.24 -13.26
C CYS A 23 26.32 23.77 -13.22
N GLY A 24 27.63 23.52 -13.15
CA GLY A 24 28.22 22.18 -13.19
C GLY A 24 28.77 21.70 -11.86
N SER A 25 28.32 22.23 -10.73
CA SER A 25 28.50 21.54 -9.44
C SER A 25 27.66 20.29 -9.44
N SER A 26 28.18 19.23 -10.06
CA SER A 26 27.76 17.90 -9.68
C SER A 26 28.12 17.71 -8.21
N SER A 27 27.22 18.12 -7.31
CA SER A 27 27.13 17.44 -6.05
C SER A 27 27.14 15.95 -6.40
N ASN A 28 28.03 15.18 -5.79
CA ASN A 28 27.85 13.75 -5.62
C ASN A 28 26.56 13.56 -4.83
N ALA A 29 25.42 13.84 -5.46
CA ALA A 29 24.16 13.32 -5.04
C ALA A 29 24.36 11.80 -5.14
N SER A 30 24.52 11.16 -3.99
CA SER A 30 24.27 9.74 -3.90
C SER A 30 23.05 9.50 -4.78
N LYS A 31 23.08 8.48 -5.65
CA LYS A 31 21.94 8.04 -6.43
C LYS A 31 20.86 7.46 -5.50
N GLY A 32 20.44 8.25 -4.53
CA GLY A 32 19.25 8.01 -3.75
C GLY A 32 18.07 8.40 -4.62
N THR A 33 17.21 7.48 -4.90
CA THR A 33 15.93 7.70 -5.56
C THR A 33 15.01 8.43 -4.58
N THR A 34 15.27 9.73 -4.35
CA THR A 34 14.38 10.55 -3.53
C THR A 34 13.30 11.10 -4.44
N TYR A 35 12.07 10.70 -4.20
CA TYR A 35 10.89 11.24 -4.83
C TYR A 35 10.24 12.28 -3.89
N ASN A 36 10.11 13.52 -4.36
CA ASN A 36 9.46 14.58 -3.61
C ASN A 36 8.05 14.80 -4.16
N TYR A 37 7.05 14.63 -3.32
CA TYR A 37 5.65 14.84 -3.64
C TYR A 37 5.03 15.87 -2.68
N VAL A 38 4.15 16.72 -3.18
CA VAL A 38 3.45 17.71 -2.38
C VAL A 38 1.98 17.32 -2.29
N TYR A 39 1.50 17.08 -1.09
CA TYR A 39 0.09 16.87 -0.81
C TYR A 39 -0.63 18.21 -0.65
N GLY A 40 -1.89 18.28 -1.06
CA GLY A 40 -2.71 19.48 -0.89
C GLY A 40 -3.06 19.80 0.57
N THR A 41 -3.04 18.78 1.44
CA THR A 41 -3.26 18.86 2.89
C THR A 41 -2.46 17.77 3.58
N ASP A 42 -2.10 17.99 4.84
CA ASP A 42 -1.52 16.94 5.67
C ASP A 42 -2.55 15.83 5.93
N PRO A 43 -2.13 14.55 5.98
CA PRO A 43 -3.01 13.46 6.38
C PRO A 43 -3.40 13.62 7.86
N ASP A 44 -4.65 13.42 8.17
CA ASP A 44 -5.14 13.37 9.56
C ASP A 44 -4.96 11.98 10.18
N SER A 45 -4.83 10.95 9.35
CA SER A 45 -4.63 9.57 9.75
C SER A 45 -3.94 8.77 8.64
N LEU A 46 -3.16 7.78 9.05
CA LEU A 46 -2.61 6.72 8.18
C LEU A 46 -3.38 5.39 8.36
N ASN A 47 -4.54 5.40 9.02
CA ASN A 47 -5.36 4.20 9.16
C ASN A 47 -6.05 3.88 7.84
N TYR A 48 -5.33 3.18 6.97
CA TYR A 48 -5.76 2.79 5.62
C TYR A 48 -6.93 1.81 5.62
N LEU A 49 -7.15 1.10 6.73
CA LEU A 49 -8.24 0.13 6.84
C LEU A 49 -9.60 0.77 7.10
N THR A 50 -9.62 1.99 7.67
CA THR A 50 -10.89 2.64 8.02
C THR A 50 -11.16 3.93 7.24
N SER A 51 -10.13 4.59 6.73
CA SER A 51 -10.25 5.84 5.99
C SER A 51 -10.50 5.59 4.50
N ASN A 52 -11.39 6.38 3.89
CA ASN A 52 -11.59 6.46 2.44
C ASN A 52 -10.99 7.74 1.83
N ARG A 53 -10.15 8.46 2.57
CA ARG A 53 -9.54 9.71 2.12
C ARG A 53 -8.41 9.45 1.13
N SER A 54 -8.39 10.19 0.02
CA SER A 54 -7.33 10.07 -0.99
C SER A 54 -5.94 10.34 -0.41
N THR A 55 -5.79 11.34 0.48
CA THR A 55 -4.49 11.64 1.14
C THR A 55 -3.95 10.47 1.95
N THR A 56 -4.81 9.72 2.65
CA THR A 56 -4.40 8.49 3.35
C THR A 56 -4.00 7.42 2.34
N SER A 57 -4.84 7.16 1.34
CA SER A 57 -4.57 6.14 0.33
C SER A 57 -3.31 6.43 -0.48
N ASP A 58 -3.11 7.68 -0.93
CA ASP A 58 -1.93 8.09 -1.71
C ASP A 58 -0.60 7.83 -0.98
N ILE A 59 -0.61 7.90 0.35
CA ILE A 59 0.56 7.59 1.17
C ILE A 59 0.66 6.09 1.41
N THR A 60 -0.40 5.47 1.90
CA THR A 60 -0.34 4.10 2.43
C THR A 60 -0.23 3.04 1.35
N THR A 61 -0.74 3.27 0.13
CA THR A 61 -0.54 2.38 -1.02
C THR A 61 0.90 2.36 -1.55
N ASN A 62 1.76 3.26 -1.08
CA ASN A 62 3.21 3.21 -1.34
C ASN A 62 3.99 2.57 -0.18
N LEU A 63 3.32 2.16 0.88
CA LEU A 63 3.93 1.62 2.10
C LEU A 63 3.44 0.21 2.41
N VAL A 64 2.22 -0.14 2.01
CA VAL A 64 1.59 -1.43 2.30
C VAL A 64 1.06 -2.04 1.01
N ASP A 65 1.57 -3.21 0.67
CA ASP A 65 1.09 -3.99 -0.45
C ASP A 65 -0.15 -4.82 -0.08
N GLY A 66 -1.07 -4.95 -1.05
CA GLY A 66 -2.19 -5.87 -1.00
C GLY A 66 -1.89 -7.19 -1.73
N LEU A 67 -2.92 -7.98 -2.01
CA LEU A 67 -2.78 -9.18 -2.85
C LEU A 67 -2.38 -8.81 -4.28
N PHE A 68 -2.90 -7.70 -4.79
CA PHE A 68 -2.69 -7.17 -6.13
C PHE A 68 -2.45 -5.67 -6.07
N GLU A 69 -1.82 -5.16 -7.11
CA GLU A 69 -1.67 -3.73 -7.40
C GLU A 69 -2.05 -3.42 -8.85
N ASN A 70 -2.08 -2.15 -9.21
CA ASN A 70 -2.27 -1.72 -10.59
C ASN A 70 -0.96 -1.18 -11.15
N ASP A 71 -0.57 -1.65 -12.33
CA ASP A 71 0.58 -1.09 -13.04
C ASP A 71 0.28 0.33 -13.58
N GLN A 72 1.28 0.97 -14.20
CA GLN A 72 1.15 2.32 -14.78
C GLN A 72 0.08 2.43 -15.89
N TYR A 73 -0.43 1.32 -16.39
CA TYR A 73 -1.49 1.25 -17.41
C TYR A 73 -2.86 0.89 -16.82
N GLY A 74 -2.93 0.65 -15.50
CA GLY A 74 -4.14 0.23 -14.80
C GLY A 74 -4.43 -1.27 -14.90
N ASN A 75 -3.48 -2.09 -15.38
CA ASN A 75 -3.65 -3.53 -15.39
C ASN A 75 -3.41 -4.07 -13.98
N LEU A 76 -4.24 -5.06 -13.60
CA LEU A 76 -4.08 -5.78 -12.35
C LEU A 76 -2.85 -6.69 -12.43
N VAL A 77 -1.91 -6.50 -11.52
CA VAL A 77 -0.68 -7.30 -11.40
C VAL A 77 -0.54 -7.89 -9.99
N PRO A 78 0.13 -9.06 -9.85
CA PRO A 78 0.43 -9.65 -8.55
C PRO A 78 1.31 -8.74 -7.68
N ALA A 79 0.99 -8.66 -6.36
CA ALA A 79 1.83 -8.04 -5.35
C ALA A 79 2.21 -9.07 -4.27
N LEU A 80 1.47 -9.20 -3.16
CA LEU A 80 1.70 -10.25 -2.18
C LEU A 80 1.21 -11.64 -2.64
N ALA A 81 0.22 -11.71 -3.54
CA ALA A 81 -0.20 -12.98 -4.14
C ALA A 81 0.72 -13.34 -5.31
N GLU A 82 1.41 -14.48 -5.25
CA GLU A 82 2.22 -14.99 -6.36
C GLU A 82 1.40 -15.86 -7.33
N ASP A 83 0.30 -16.48 -6.85
CA ASP A 83 -0.60 -17.33 -7.64
C ASP A 83 -2.00 -17.34 -7.03
N TRP A 84 -3.00 -17.64 -7.85
CA TRP A 84 -4.38 -17.76 -7.37
C TRP A 84 -5.21 -18.69 -8.25
N SER A 85 -6.28 -19.22 -7.66
CA SER A 85 -7.26 -20.04 -8.35
C SER A 85 -8.67 -19.69 -7.91
N VAL A 86 -9.63 -20.03 -8.78
CA VAL A 86 -11.06 -19.83 -8.52
C VAL A 86 -11.75 -21.19 -8.68
N SER A 87 -12.65 -21.52 -7.75
CA SER A 87 -13.46 -22.72 -7.82
C SER A 87 -14.39 -22.72 -9.05
N LYS A 88 -14.85 -23.91 -9.48
CA LYS A 88 -15.69 -24.05 -10.68
C LYS A 88 -17.00 -23.27 -10.60
N ASP A 89 -17.54 -23.08 -9.41
CA ASP A 89 -18.75 -22.29 -9.15
C ASP A 89 -18.50 -20.79 -9.08
N GLY A 90 -17.22 -20.34 -9.15
CA GLY A 90 -16.84 -18.96 -9.08
C GLY A 90 -16.96 -18.32 -7.69
N LEU A 91 -17.16 -19.12 -6.64
CA LEU A 91 -17.43 -18.61 -5.30
C LEU A 91 -16.20 -18.57 -4.40
N THR A 92 -15.25 -19.49 -4.59
CA THR A 92 -14.08 -19.59 -3.72
C THR A 92 -12.83 -19.21 -4.46
N TYR A 93 -12.15 -18.19 -3.94
CA TYR A 93 -10.87 -17.68 -4.42
C TYR A 93 -9.78 -18.10 -3.44
N THR A 94 -8.73 -18.75 -3.95
CA THR A 94 -7.58 -19.17 -3.14
C THR A 94 -6.33 -18.51 -3.68
N TYR A 95 -5.61 -17.79 -2.79
CA TYR A 95 -4.40 -17.04 -3.09
C TYR A 95 -3.20 -17.69 -2.43
N LYS A 96 -2.10 -17.82 -3.17
CA LYS A 96 -0.80 -18.20 -2.64
C LYS A 96 0.01 -16.94 -2.42
N LEU A 97 0.46 -16.72 -1.18
CA LEU A 97 1.28 -15.57 -0.82
C LEU A 97 2.75 -15.89 -1.02
N ARG A 98 3.51 -14.90 -1.48
CA ARG A 98 4.96 -14.97 -1.54
C ARG A 98 5.53 -15.14 -0.11
N LYS A 99 6.62 -15.91 0.00
CA LYS A 99 7.18 -16.30 1.32
C LYS A 99 8.25 -15.34 1.83
N ASP A 100 8.70 -14.41 1.00
CA ASP A 100 9.75 -13.45 1.30
C ASP A 100 9.22 -12.09 1.77
N ALA A 101 7.91 -11.92 1.82
CA ALA A 101 7.29 -10.68 2.28
C ALA A 101 7.40 -10.52 3.80
N LYS A 102 7.84 -9.34 4.23
CA LYS A 102 8.08 -9.00 5.64
C LYS A 102 7.41 -7.69 6.00
N TRP A 103 7.03 -7.58 7.25
CA TRP A 103 6.67 -6.32 7.88
C TRP A 103 7.90 -5.61 8.40
N TYR A 104 7.96 -4.30 8.22
CA TYR A 104 9.04 -3.43 8.71
C TYR A 104 8.48 -2.28 9.54
N ASP A 105 9.26 -1.83 10.52
CA ASP A 105 8.96 -0.62 11.30
C ASP A 105 9.46 0.65 10.58
N SER A 106 9.18 1.82 11.15
CA SER A 106 9.56 3.11 10.58
C SER A 106 11.08 3.35 10.51
N GLU A 107 11.89 2.52 11.17
CA GLU A 107 13.35 2.56 11.16
C GLU A 107 13.95 1.59 10.13
N GLY A 108 13.11 0.77 9.49
CA GLY A 108 13.52 -0.25 8.52
C GLY A 108 13.93 -1.57 9.15
N ASN A 109 13.61 -1.80 10.42
CA ASN A 109 13.86 -3.08 11.05
C ASN A 109 12.77 -4.08 10.68
N GLU A 110 13.17 -5.33 10.40
CA GLU A 110 12.23 -6.43 10.19
C GLU A 110 11.41 -6.68 11.47
N TYR A 111 10.08 -6.70 11.36
CA TYR A 111 9.16 -6.90 12.46
C TYR A 111 8.61 -8.33 12.49
N ALA A 112 8.12 -8.83 11.37
CA ALA A 112 7.51 -10.16 11.22
C ALA A 112 7.38 -10.58 9.76
N ASP A 113 7.08 -11.85 9.50
CA ASP A 113 6.60 -12.32 8.19
C ASP A 113 5.19 -11.78 7.90
N VAL A 114 4.89 -11.53 6.62
CA VAL A 114 3.51 -11.30 6.16
C VAL A 114 2.83 -12.65 5.98
N THR A 115 1.66 -12.81 6.56
CA THR A 115 0.93 -14.08 6.54
C THR A 115 -0.51 -13.91 6.06
N ALA A 116 -1.15 -15.03 5.70
CA ALA A 116 -2.56 -15.05 5.35
C ALA A 116 -3.46 -14.61 6.52
N GLN A 117 -3.02 -14.81 7.78
CA GLN A 117 -3.74 -14.36 8.96
C GLN A 117 -3.84 -12.84 9.02
N ASP A 118 -2.87 -12.09 8.50
CA ASP A 118 -2.88 -10.63 8.49
C ASP A 118 -4.05 -10.07 7.67
N PHE A 119 -4.47 -10.77 6.62
CA PHE A 119 -5.66 -10.43 5.82
C PHE A 119 -6.96 -10.76 6.56
N VAL A 120 -7.00 -11.85 7.32
CA VAL A 120 -8.16 -12.21 8.16
C VAL A 120 -8.34 -11.18 9.26
N THR A 121 -7.24 -10.80 9.93
CA THR A 121 -7.21 -9.75 10.96
C THR A 121 -7.65 -8.41 10.41
N SER A 122 -7.16 -8.05 9.24
CA SER A 122 -7.53 -6.82 8.55
C SER A 122 -9.04 -6.75 8.28
N LEU A 123 -9.62 -7.78 7.64
CA LEU A 123 -11.05 -7.76 7.32
C LEU A 123 -11.91 -7.72 8.58
N LYS A 124 -11.48 -8.42 9.65
CA LYS A 124 -12.16 -8.34 10.95
C LYS A 124 -12.12 -6.93 11.52
N TYR A 125 -10.95 -6.28 11.51
CA TYR A 125 -10.80 -4.90 11.99
C TYR A 125 -11.67 -3.93 11.18
N VAL A 126 -11.67 -4.04 9.85
CA VAL A 126 -12.51 -3.27 8.93
C VAL A 126 -14.00 -3.41 9.28
N ALA A 127 -14.45 -4.63 9.55
CA ALA A 127 -15.83 -4.91 9.93
C ALA A 127 -16.18 -4.35 11.32
N ASP A 128 -15.33 -4.60 12.33
CA ASP A 128 -15.54 -4.15 13.71
C ASP A 128 -15.55 -2.61 13.83
N LYS A 129 -14.71 -1.94 13.04
CA LYS A 129 -14.61 -0.48 13.00
C LYS A 129 -15.63 0.17 12.06
N LYS A 130 -16.38 -0.62 11.29
CA LYS A 130 -17.32 -0.11 10.28
C LYS A 130 -16.65 0.87 9.34
N SER A 131 -15.55 0.42 8.71
CA SER A 131 -14.76 1.22 7.77
C SER A 131 -15.62 1.97 6.76
N ASP A 132 -15.23 3.19 6.42
CA ASP A 132 -15.91 4.01 5.41
C ASP A 132 -15.98 3.34 4.03
N ALA A 133 -15.03 2.42 3.72
CA ALA A 133 -14.99 1.68 2.47
C ALA A 133 -15.54 0.23 2.56
N LEU A 134 -16.11 -0.16 3.72
CA LEU A 134 -16.64 -1.50 3.94
C LEU A 134 -17.71 -1.91 2.91
N TYR A 135 -18.47 -0.95 2.38
CA TYR A 135 -19.50 -1.17 1.36
C TYR A 135 -18.98 -1.86 0.09
N LEU A 136 -17.70 -1.74 -0.20
CA LEU A 136 -17.06 -2.37 -1.38
C LEU A 136 -17.13 -3.90 -1.32
N VAL A 137 -17.08 -4.49 -0.11
CA VAL A 137 -16.95 -5.94 0.09
C VAL A 137 -18.00 -6.56 0.99
N GLN A 138 -18.77 -5.75 1.74
CA GLN A 138 -19.74 -6.19 2.73
C GLN A 138 -20.73 -7.22 2.16
N ASN A 139 -21.27 -6.96 0.96
CA ASN A 139 -22.23 -7.86 0.31
C ASN A 139 -21.57 -8.95 -0.54
N SER A 140 -20.27 -8.81 -0.83
CA SER A 140 -19.52 -9.77 -1.65
C SER A 140 -19.05 -10.95 -0.82
N VAL A 141 -18.40 -10.70 0.33
CA VAL A 141 -17.85 -11.77 1.17
C VAL A 141 -18.96 -12.45 1.96
N LYS A 142 -19.01 -13.77 1.87
CA LYS A 142 -20.01 -14.60 2.55
C LYS A 142 -20.04 -14.30 4.06
N GLY A 143 -21.23 -14.07 4.61
CA GLY A 143 -21.44 -13.87 6.04
C GLY A 143 -20.96 -12.52 6.59
N LEU A 144 -20.25 -11.68 5.81
CA LEU A 144 -19.72 -10.40 6.28
C LEU A 144 -20.85 -9.42 6.62
N ASP A 145 -21.90 -9.34 5.80
CA ASP A 145 -23.07 -8.50 6.07
C ASP A 145 -23.77 -8.90 7.38
N ASP A 146 -23.93 -10.20 7.64
CA ASP A 146 -24.56 -10.71 8.85
C ASP A 146 -23.72 -10.37 10.10
N TYR A 147 -22.37 -10.42 9.98
CA TYR A 147 -21.46 -10.04 11.04
C TYR A 147 -21.53 -8.52 11.35
N VAL A 148 -21.43 -7.70 10.32
CA VAL A 148 -21.45 -6.22 10.44
C VAL A 148 -22.76 -5.70 11.01
N ASN A 149 -23.88 -6.34 10.66
CA ASN A 149 -25.21 -5.99 11.15
C ASN A 149 -25.56 -6.64 12.49
N GLY A 150 -24.63 -7.40 13.09
CA GLY A 150 -24.81 -7.98 14.42
C GLY A 150 -25.74 -9.18 14.48
N LYS A 151 -26.07 -9.81 13.35
CA LYS A 151 -26.85 -11.07 13.32
C LYS A 151 -26.02 -12.24 13.86
N THR A 152 -24.70 -12.17 13.70
CA THR A 152 -23.73 -13.05 14.36
C THR A 152 -22.59 -12.24 14.96
N LYS A 153 -21.97 -12.74 16.04
CA LYS A 153 -20.75 -12.21 16.63
C LYS A 153 -19.52 -13.07 16.35
N ASP A 154 -19.73 -14.18 15.68
CA ASP A 154 -18.69 -15.15 15.37
C ASP A 154 -18.09 -14.82 13.99
N PHE A 155 -16.92 -14.20 13.97
CA PHE A 155 -16.22 -13.83 12.72
C PHE A 155 -15.77 -15.07 11.93
N SER A 156 -15.65 -16.25 12.57
CA SER A 156 -15.29 -17.49 11.87
C SER A 156 -16.32 -17.91 10.82
N THR A 157 -17.54 -17.35 10.87
CA THR A 157 -18.61 -17.56 9.88
C THR A 157 -18.44 -16.72 8.62
N VAL A 158 -17.53 -15.74 8.65
CA VAL A 158 -17.22 -14.87 7.50
C VAL A 158 -16.32 -15.62 6.52
N GLY A 159 -16.59 -15.44 5.25
CA GLY A 159 -15.91 -16.12 4.14
C GLY A 159 -14.49 -15.64 3.88
N VAL A 160 -13.67 -15.48 4.90
CA VAL A 160 -12.23 -15.24 4.81
C VAL A 160 -11.51 -16.23 5.72
N LYS A 161 -10.42 -16.84 5.25
CA LYS A 161 -9.70 -17.86 6.01
C LYS A 161 -8.23 -17.92 5.62
N ALA A 162 -7.34 -17.92 6.61
CA ALA A 162 -5.98 -18.40 6.47
C ALA A 162 -6.02 -19.94 6.54
N VAL A 163 -5.71 -20.60 5.41
CA VAL A 163 -5.64 -22.07 5.33
C VAL A 163 -4.34 -22.56 5.94
N ASP A 164 -3.26 -21.84 5.65
CA ASP A 164 -1.94 -21.89 6.25
C ASP A 164 -1.31 -20.49 6.19
N ASP A 165 -0.07 -20.33 6.64
CA ASP A 165 0.60 -19.01 6.68
C ASP A 165 0.68 -18.32 5.32
N HIS A 166 0.71 -19.08 4.22
CA HIS A 166 0.86 -18.54 2.87
C HIS A 166 -0.32 -18.89 1.94
N THR A 167 -1.45 -19.33 2.49
CA THR A 167 -2.64 -19.65 1.70
C THR A 167 -3.85 -18.95 2.29
N LEU A 168 -4.31 -17.92 1.58
CA LEU A 168 -5.51 -17.17 1.91
C LEU A 168 -6.68 -17.61 1.04
N GLN A 169 -7.86 -17.71 1.63
CA GLN A 169 -9.08 -18.07 0.89
C GLN A 169 -10.19 -17.07 1.20
N TYR A 170 -10.87 -16.60 0.13
CA TYR A 170 -12.13 -15.87 0.22
C TYR A 170 -13.26 -16.70 -0.36
N THR A 171 -14.41 -16.69 0.31
CA THR A 171 -15.67 -17.27 -0.18
C THR A 171 -16.67 -16.14 -0.36
N LEU A 172 -17.28 -16.05 -1.56
CA LEU A 172 -18.22 -15.01 -1.93
C LEU A 172 -19.66 -15.51 -1.84
N ASN A 173 -20.61 -14.58 -1.75
CA ASN A 173 -22.06 -14.85 -1.80
C ASN A 173 -22.52 -15.21 -3.21
N GLN A 174 -21.85 -14.66 -4.23
CA GLN A 174 -22.14 -14.89 -5.65
C GLN A 174 -20.85 -14.73 -6.48
N PRO A 175 -20.77 -15.31 -7.69
CA PRO A 175 -19.62 -15.13 -8.55
C PRO A 175 -19.45 -13.66 -8.96
N GLU A 176 -18.23 -13.12 -8.80
CA GLU A 176 -17.87 -11.74 -9.17
C GLU A 176 -16.62 -11.76 -10.04
N SER A 177 -16.75 -11.51 -11.34
CA SER A 177 -15.61 -11.50 -12.28
C SER A 177 -14.58 -10.39 -11.99
N PHE A 178 -14.99 -9.33 -11.29
CA PHE A 178 -14.16 -8.20 -10.90
C PHE A 178 -13.67 -8.27 -9.43
N TRP A 179 -13.85 -9.41 -8.76
CA TRP A 179 -13.47 -9.57 -7.34
C TRP A 179 -12.01 -9.17 -7.08
N ASN A 180 -11.07 -9.66 -7.91
CA ASN A 180 -9.65 -9.33 -7.71
C ASN A 180 -9.35 -7.83 -7.79
N SER A 181 -10.11 -7.05 -8.55
CA SER A 181 -9.94 -5.59 -8.59
C SER A 181 -10.33 -4.90 -7.28
N LYS A 182 -11.21 -5.49 -6.48
CA LYS A 182 -11.52 -4.96 -5.14
C LYS A 182 -10.36 -5.12 -4.17
N LEU A 183 -9.50 -6.12 -4.40
CA LEU A 183 -8.37 -6.45 -3.52
C LEU A 183 -7.17 -5.49 -3.67
N THR A 184 -7.22 -4.54 -4.61
CA THR A 184 -6.25 -3.44 -4.72
C THR A 184 -6.60 -2.26 -3.81
N THR A 185 -7.75 -2.27 -3.15
CA THR A 185 -8.17 -1.18 -2.29
C THR A 185 -7.50 -1.26 -0.92
N ALA A 186 -7.15 -0.10 -0.35
CA ALA A 186 -6.47 -0.03 0.94
C ALA A 186 -7.20 -0.79 2.08
N THR A 187 -8.54 -0.80 2.05
CA THR A 187 -9.37 -1.55 3.02
C THR A 187 -9.17 -3.07 2.98
N MET A 188 -8.63 -3.60 1.87
CA MET A 188 -8.35 -5.04 1.70
C MET A 188 -6.86 -5.40 1.87
N MET A 189 -6.01 -4.43 2.23
CA MET A 189 -4.60 -4.66 2.55
C MET A 189 -4.47 -5.36 3.91
N PRO A 190 -3.38 -6.13 4.12
CA PRO A 190 -3.16 -6.84 5.38
C PRO A 190 -2.79 -5.91 6.53
N VAL A 191 -2.89 -6.40 7.77
CA VAL A 191 -2.33 -5.78 8.96
C VAL A 191 -1.82 -6.83 9.92
N ASN A 192 -0.62 -6.64 10.46
CA ASN A 192 -0.08 -7.56 11.45
C ASN A 192 -0.88 -7.49 12.76
N GLU A 193 -1.37 -8.64 13.24
CA GLU A 193 -2.24 -8.74 14.42
C GLU A 193 -1.57 -8.21 15.68
N LYS A 194 -0.33 -8.66 15.95
CA LYS A 194 0.40 -8.25 17.16
C LYS A 194 0.68 -6.76 17.16
N PHE A 195 1.01 -6.20 16.00
CA PHE A 195 1.22 -4.77 15.87
C PHE A 195 -0.09 -4.01 16.09
N LEU A 196 -1.19 -4.43 15.46
CA LEU A 196 -2.50 -3.81 15.63
C LEU A 196 -2.95 -3.79 17.10
N GLU A 197 -2.76 -4.90 17.81
CA GLU A 197 -3.06 -5.01 19.24
C GLU A 197 -2.18 -4.09 20.09
N SER A 198 -0.87 -4.06 19.82
CA SER A 198 0.08 -3.23 20.57
C SER A 198 -0.11 -1.73 20.33
N ALA A 199 -0.40 -1.34 19.12
CA ALA A 199 -0.67 0.06 18.75
C ALA A 199 -2.04 0.52 19.27
N GLY A 200 -3.02 -0.37 19.31
CA GLY A 200 -4.36 -0.09 19.83
C GLY A 200 -4.99 1.14 19.18
N LYS A 201 -5.29 2.17 19.97
CA LYS A 201 -5.89 3.44 19.49
C LYS A 201 -4.92 4.30 18.65
N ASP A 202 -3.62 4.05 18.75
CA ASP A 202 -2.60 4.80 18.04
C ASP A 202 -2.29 4.18 16.65
N PHE A 203 -2.93 3.05 16.30
CA PHE A 203 -2.85 2.48 14.95
C PHE A 203 -3.33 3.49 13.90
N GLY A 204 -2.51 3.71 12.89
CA GLY A 204 -2.78 4.70 11.85
C GLY A 204 -2.51 6.15 12.26
N SER A 205 -1.83 6.39 13.39
CA SER A 205 -1.37 7.75 13.72
C SER A 205 -0.28 8.20 12.73
N VAL A 206 -0.19 9.51 12.49
CA VAL A 206 0.85 10.11 11.63
C VAL A 206 2.23 10.20 12.30
N LYS A 207 2.39 9.58 13.47
CA LYS A 207 3.66 9.48 14.19
C LYS A 207 4.50 8.32 13.66
N PRO A 208 5.82 8.30 13.92
CA PRO A 208 6.65 7.11 13.69
C PRO A 208 6.01 5.86 14.32
N ASN A 209 6.06 4.74 13.62
CA ASN A 209 5.41 3.48 14.04
C ASN A 209 3.89 3.58 14.23
N GLY A 210 3.20 4.49 13.55
CA GLY A 210 1.73 4.50 13.47
C GLY A 210 1.18 3.38 12.60
N ILE A 211 1.96 2.91 11.63
CA ILE A 211 1.72 1.72 10.80
C ILE A 211 3.03 0.98 10.58
N LEU A 212 2.96 -0.30 10.24
CA LEU A 212 4.05 -1.03 9.61
C LEU A 212 3.94 -0.92 8.09
N TYR A 213 5.04 -1.19 7.38
CA TYR A 213 5.04 -1.33 5.93
C TYR A 213 5.61 -2.70 5.52
N ASN A 214 5.33 -3.14 4.30
CA ASN A 214 5.77 -4.45 3.81
C ASN A 214 6.31 -4.38 2.38
#